data_3879535637084560b3d0fe1143858843
#
_entry.id   3879535637084560b3d0fe1143858843
#
_cell.length_a   1.000
_cell.length_b   1.000
_cell.length_c   1.000
_cell.angle_alpha   90.00
_cell.angle_beta   90.00
_cell.angle_gamma   90.00
#
_symmetry.space_group_name_H-M   'P 1'
#
loop_
_entity.id
_entity.type
_entity.pdbx_description
1 polymer ?
#
loop_
_entity_poly.entity_id
_entity_poly.type
_entity_poly.pdbx_seq_one_letter_code
_entity_poly.pdbx_strand_id
1 'polypeptide(L)'
;MSRHAGTGIRGLAARIDAATPPHRDRTVDALRALAIAGVILGHWLVTALVLSQGKTGGTLHDASPLASLPALTPVSWIFQTLAIFFLVGGYAAARSYTGDYLGWLRTRLARLSRPVAVLAAVWVPLAIGLNIAGMPWATEGTLLRLVLDPLWFLGVYAGLMALTPLAVAMVRRLGASAACVPAAVVAAVDLARFGLGGPAWLGWINVAAGWLVPYLLGIAWARGSFRDWKIPALMLAGGVAGTAALVLWAGYPASMVGVNGAAISNLNPPTLAAVTFGIAQAGLALLLRKPLARWMRRPLAWAVVATANLSAMTLYLWHQTAFLAVTTAGTAFGRLPGLDTAPSSVLWVAERAAWLPVFAAALIVLWLVFHRAERPRRRPAGALPGQGGHSLDGVTAGHEVVEGGPPAPPGRARSSAPR
;
A
#
# COMPACT_ATOMS: atom_id res chain seq x y z
N MET A 1 1.97 39.48 21.76
CA MET A 1 1.30 39.59 20.45
C MET A 1 0.94 38.21 19.95
N SER A 2 -0.24 37.75 20.28
CA SER A 2 -0.81 36.43 19.87
C SER A 2 -1.21 36.51 18.40
N ARG A 3 -0.45 35.81 17.51
CA ARG A 3 -0.82 35.66 16.10
C ARG A 3 -2.06 34.77 16.04
N HIS A 4 -3.17 35.30 15.60
CA HIS A 4 -4.39 34.57 15.28
C HIS A 4 -3.99 33.39 14.35
N ALA A 5 -4.01 32.17 14.88
CA ALA A 5 -3.85 30.98 14.08
C ALA A 5 -5.04 30.95 13.09
N GLY A 6 -4.77 31.19 11.82
CA GLY A 6 -5.77 31.25 10.78
C GLY A 6 -6.69 30.01 10.83
N THR A 7 -8.00 30.24 10.92
CA THR A 7 -9.04 29.22 11.03
C THR A 7 -9.29 28.48 9.70
N GLY A 8 -8.59 28.84 8.63
CA GLY A 8 -8.72 28.25 7.31
C GLY A 8 -7.80 27.04 7.06
N ILE A 9 -7.88 26.47 5.84
CA ILE A 9 -7.10 25.32 5.36
C ILE A 9 -5.59 25.50 5.60
N ARG A 10 -5.05 26.71 5.44
CA ARG A 10 -3.63 27.01 5.71
C ARG A 10 -3.25 26.88 7.18
N GLY A 11 -4.14 27.29 8.08
CA GLY A 11 -3.91 27.13 9.53
C GLY A 11 -3.98 25.68 9.97
N LEU A 12 -4.88 24.88 9.37
CA LEU A 12 -4.93 23.42 9.60
C LEU A 12 -3.65 22.74 9.08
N ALA A 13 -3.20 23.10 7.88
CA ALA A 13 -1.96 22.57 7.30
C ALA A 13 -0.72 22.89 8.17
N ALA A 14 -0.62 24.12 8.69
CA ALA A 14 0.45 24.50 9.60
C ALA A 14 0.42 23.71 10.92
N ARG A 15 -0.77 23.43 11.48
CA ARG A 15 -0.92 22.58 12.68
C ARG A 15 -0.50 21.14 12.42
N ILE A 16 -0.86 20.55 11.28
CA ILE A 16 -0.43 19.19 10.89
C ILE A 16 1.10 19.16 10.73
N ASP A 17 1.66 20.18 10.10
CA ASP A 17 3.11 20.29 9.92
C ASP A 17 3.85 20.37 11.26
N ALA A 18 3.39 21.22 12.18
CA ALA A 18 3.95 21.38 13.52
C ALA A 18 3.79 20.12 14.40
N ALA A 19 2.71 19.37 14.23
CA ALA A 19 2.47 18.12 14.95
C ALA A 19 3.25 16.91 14.39
N THR A 20 3.95 17.09 13.28
CA THR A 20 4.71 15.99 12.63
C THR A 20 6.05 15.79 13.33
N PRO A 21 6.37 14.57 13.82
CA PRO A 21 7.65 14.28 14.44
C PRO A 21 8.83 14.56 13.49
N PRO A 22 9.94 15.17 13.97
CA PRO A 22 11.07 15.56 13.10
C PRO A 22 11.76 14.37 12.40
N HIS A 23 11.69 13.18 13.00
CA HIS A 23 12.30 11.96 12.46
C HIS A 23 11.43 11.26 11.38
N ARG A 24 10.25 11.81 11.07
CA ARG A 24 9.34 11.22 10.08
C ARG A 24 9.86 11.47 8.65
N ASP A 25 10.04 10.38 7.90
CA ASP A 25 10.47 10.47 6.50
C ASP A 25 9.27 10.83 5.60
N ARG A 26 9.12 12.13 5.33
CA ARG A 26 8.03 12.66 4.51
C ARG A 26 8.09 12.17 3.06
N THR A 27 9.27 11.79 2.57
CA THR A 27 9.42 11.26 1.21
C THR A 27 8.79 9.89 1.07
N VAL A 28 9.02 9.03 2.05
CA VAL A 28 8.42 7.69 2.11
C VAL A 28 6.89 7.78 2.18
N ASP A 29 6.40 8.71 3.00
CA ASP A 29 4.95 8.95 3.10
C ASP A 29 4.35 9.49 1.79
N ALA A 30 5.06 10.37 1.08
CA ALA A 30 4.63 10.89 -0.22
C ALA A 30 4.61 9.79 -1.29
N LEU A 31 5.64 8.95 -1.35
CA LEU A 31 5.67 7.81 -2.28
C LEU A 31 4.54 6.81 -1.99
N ARG A 32 4.22 6.57 -0.71
CA ARG A 32 3.08 5.72 -0.34
C ARG A 32 1.75 6.31 -0.79
N ALA A 33 1.54 7.60 -0.55
CA ALA A 33 0.32 8.28 -0.98
C ALA A 33 0.18 8.28 -2.50
N LEU A 34 1.27 8.53 -3.24
CA LEU A 34 1.30 8.44 -4.70
C LEU A 34 1.01 7.02 -5.20
N ALA A 35 1.57 6.00 -4.53
CA ALA A 35 1.31 4.61 -4.90
C ALA A 35 -0.17 4.24 -4.74
N ILE A 36 -0.80 4.64 -3.64
CA ILE A 36 -2.22 4.39 -3.40
C ILE A 36 -3.08 5.16 -4.40
N ALA A 37 -2.76 6.43 -4.65
CA ALA A 37 -3.47 7.25 -5.64
C ALA A 37 -3.37 6.64 -7.05
N GLY A 38 -2.18 6.15 -7.44
CA GLY A 38 -1.97 5.46 -8.72
C GLY A 38 -2.87 4.24 -8.86
N VAL A 39 -2.94 3.39 -7.84
CA VAL A 39 -3.82 2.21 -7.84
C VAL A 39 -5.29 2.60 -7.97
N ILE A 40 -5.77 3.57 -7.17
CA ILE A 40 -7.16 4.03 -7.20
C ILE A 40 -7.51 4.59 -8.58
N LEU A 41 -6.71 5.52 -9.10
CA LEU A 41 -6.92 6.12 -10.42
C LEU A 41 -6.81 5.09 -11.53
N GLY A 42 -5.85 4.17 -11.44
CA GLY A 42 -5.71 3.06 -12.37
C GLY A 42 -6.98 2.23 -12.45
N HIS A 43 -7.51 1.77 -11.33
CA HIS A 43 -8.77 1.02 -11.31
C HIS A 43 -9.93 1.81 -11.89
N TRP A 44 -10.09 3.09 -11.52
CA TRP A 44 -11.18 3.91 -12.03
C TRP A 44 -11.11 4.21 -13.53
N LEU A 45 -9.90 4.27 -14.10
CA LEU A 45 -9.70 4.56 -15.53
C LEU A 45 -9.72 3.30 -16.40
N VAL A 46 -9.24 2.14 -15.87
CA VAL A 46 -9.14 0.91 -16.69
C VAL A 46 -10.27 -0.08 -16.46
N THR A 47 -11.19 0.19 -15.51
CA THR A 47 -12.36 -0.67 -15.26
C THR A 47 -13.62 0.03 -15.75
N ALA A 48 -14.36 -0.64 -16.62
CA ALA A 48 -15.73 -0.27 -17.02
C ALA A 48 -16.70 -1.34 -16.50
N LEU A 49 -17.90 -0.92 -16.10
CA LEU A 49 -19.01 -1.81 -15.81
C LEU A 49 -20.05 -1.60 -16.92
N VAL A 50 -20.31 -2.64 -17.70
CA VAL A 50 -21.15 -2.55 -18.89
C VAL A 50 -22.38 -3.42 -18.71
N LEU A 51 -23.56 -2.87 -19.04
CA LEU A 51 -24.81 -3.59 -19.02
C LEU A 51 -25.00 -4.31 -20.37
N SER A 52 -24.93 -5.64 -20.36
CA SER A 52 -25.33 -6.48 -21.51
C SER A 52 -26.82 -6.70 -21.47
N GLN A 53 -27.50 -6.35 -22.56
CA GLN A 53 -28.92 -6.69 -22.73
C GLN A 53 -29.05 -8.14 -23.23
N GLY A 54 -29.39 -9.07 -22.32
CA GLY A 54 -29.76 -10.45 -22.68
C GLY A 54 -31.24 -10.63 -22.82
N LYS A 55 -31.67 -11.76 -23.41
CA LYS A 55 -33.11 -12.12 -23.60
C LYS A 55 -33.87 -12.30 -22.27
N THR A 56 -33.16 -12.46 -21.15
CA THR A 56 -33.72 -12.73 -19.81
C THR A 56 -33.41 -11.64 -18.79
N GLY A 57 -33.05 -10.43 -19.21
CA GLY A 57 -32.64 -9.31 -18.32
C GLY A 57 -31.20 -8.89 -18.52
N GLY A 58 -30.87 -7.65 -18.12
CA GLY A 58 -29.53 -7.10 -18.26
C GLY A 58 -28.58 -7.69 -17.20
N THR A 59 -27.39 -8.14 -17.60
CA THR A 59 -26.31 -8.53 -16.69
C THR A 59 -25.18 -7.52 -16.77
N LEU A 60 -24.64 -7.15 -15.60
CA LEU A 60 -23.45 -6.31 -15.52
C LEU A 60 -22.19 -7.18 -15.63
N HIS A 61 -21.28 -6.77 -16.49
CA HIS A 61 -19.95 -7.37 -16.60
C HIS A 61 -18.87 -6.30 -16.64
N ASP A 62 -17.68 -6.66 -16.20
CA ASP A 62 -16.53 -5.80 -16.25
C ASP A 62 -15.86 -5.84 -17.63
N ALA A 63 -15.41 -4.68 -18.09
CA ALA A 63 -14.67 -4.49 -19.33
C ALA A 63 -13.47 -3.55 -19.10
N SER A 64 -12.50 -3.57 -20.00
CA SER A 64 -11.34 -2.71 -19.92
C SER A 64 -11.12 -1.96 -21.24
N PRO A 65 -10.87 -0.64 -21.22
CA PRO A 65 -10.50 0.11 -22.41
C PRO A 65 -9.20 -0.40 -23.03
N LEU A 66 -8.33 -1.05 -22.27
CA LEU A 66 -7.06 -1.58 -22.78
C LEU A 66 -7.27 -2.80 -23.69
N ALA A 67 -8.39 -3.52 -23.54
CA ALA A 67 -8.76 -4.61 -24.45
C ALA A 67 -9.17 -4.07 -25.84
N SER A 68 -9.90 -2.93 -25.86
CA SER A 68 -10.41 -2.30 -27.10
C SER A 68 -9.38 -1.33 -27.72
N LEU A 69 -8.52 -0.74 -26.91
CA LEU A 69 -7.55 0.31 -27.29
C LEU A 69 -6.14 -0.07 -26.82
N PRO A 70 -5.49 -1.10 -27.41
CA PRO A 70 -4.16 -1.55 -26.97
C PRO A 70 -3.08 -0.46 -27.04
N ALA A 71 -3.23 0.52 -27.94
CA ALA A 71 -2.32 1.67 -28.06
C ALA A 71 -2.24 2.53 -26.79
N LEU A 72 -3.25 2.49 -25.92
CA LEU A 72 -3.25 3.21 -24.63
C LEU A 72 -2.55 2.44 -23.51
N THR A 73 -2.10 1.22 -23.76
CA THR A 73 -1.45 0.40 -22.75
C THR A 73 -0.24 1.08 -22.10
N PRO A 74 0.71 1.73 -22.85
CA PRO A 74 1.83 2.44 -22.20
C PRO A 74 1.40 3.58 -21.27
N VAL A 75 0.26 4.22 -21.55
CA VAL A 75 -0.28 5.29 -20.67
C VAL A 75 -0.69 4.70 -19.32
N SER A 76 -1.20 3.45 -19.29
CA SER A 76 -1.60 2.77 -18.05
C SER A 76 -0.42 2.48 -17.11
N TRP A 77 0.83 2.49 -17.60
CA TRP A 77 2.03 2.26 -16.79
C TRP A 77 2.21 3.30 -15.68
N ILE A 78 1.71 4.53 -15.88
CA ILE A 78 1.75 5.60 -14.87
C ILE A 78 0.97 5.21 -13.60
N PHE A 79 -0.08 4.41 -13.76
CA PHE A 79 -0.97 4.00 -12.67
C PHE A 79 -0.58 2.66 -12.04
N GLN A 80 0.31 1.90 -12.68
CA GLN A 80 0.84 0.67 -12.10
C GLN A 80 1.95 1.02 -11.09
N THR A 81 1.59 1.20 -9.83
CA THR A 81 2.45 1.73 -8.77
C THR A 81 2.71 0.74 -7.63
N LEU A 82 2.36 -0.53 -7.83
CA LEU A 82 2.51 -1.58 -6.80
C LEU A 82 3.97 -1.77 -6.37
N ALA A 83 4.92 -1.69 -7.31
CA ALA A 83 6.33 -1.82 -6.97
C ALA A 83 6.80 -0.69 -6.03
N ILE A 84 6.30 0.54 -6.21
CA ILE A 84 6.58 1.66 -5.30
C ILE A 84 5.98 1.37 -3.93
N PHE A 85 4.77 0.79 -3.86
CA PHE A 85 4.14 0.44 -2.59
C PHE A 85 4.96 -0.61 -1.84
N PHE A 86 5.43 -1.68 -2.50
CA PHE A 86 6.27 -2.70 -1.89
C PHE A 86 7.66 -2.17 -1.50
N LEU A 87 8.24 -1.26 -2.29
CA LEU A 87 9.48 -0.55 -1.96
C LEU A 87 9.34 0.21 -0.63
N VAL A 88 8.29 1.02 -0.52
CA VAL A 88 7.97 1.78 0.71
C VAL A 88 7.62 0.84 1.87
N GLY A 89 6.94 -0.27 1.58
CA GLY A 89 6.61 -1.32 2.55
C GLY A 89 7.87 -1.94 3.16
N GLY A 90 8.83 -2.33 2.34
CA GLY A 90 10.12 -2.87 2.77
C GLY A 90 10.93 -1.86 3.60
N TYR A 91 10.98 -0.59 3.16
CA TYR A 91 11.61 0.49 3.92
C TYR A 91 10.97 0.64 5.31
N ALA A 92 9.65 0.73 5.38
CA ALA A 92 8.92 0.89 6.64
C ALA A 92 9.07 -0.33 7.57
N ALA A 93 9.08 -1.54 6.99
CA ALA A 93 9.31 -2.77 7.74
C ALA A 93 10.71 -2.77 8.37
N ALA A 94 11.76 -2.49 7.60
CA ALA A 94 13.14 -2.45 8.10
C ALA A 94 13.34 -1.40 9.20
N ARG A 95 12.68 -0.24 9.10
CA ARG A 95 12.77 0.85 10.09
C ARG A 95 12.00 0.57 11.38
N SER A 96 11.00 -0.28 11.33
CA SER A 96 10.10 -0.54 12.46
C SER A 96 10.29 -1.92 13.10
N TYR A 97 11.07 -2.78 12.49
CA TYR A 97 11.38 -4.11 13.04
C TYR A 97 12.44 -3.99 14.14
N THR A 98 12.06 -4.30 15.38
CA THR A 98 12.89 -4.08 16.59
C THR A 98 13.34 -5.38 17.27
N GLY A 99 13.15 -6.55 16.65
CA GLY A 99 13.57 -7.83 17.19
C GLY A 99 12.46 -8.68 17.82
N ASP A 100 11.44 -8.10 18.45
CA ASP A 100 10.21 -8.82 18.82
C ASP A 100 9.36 -9.08 17.57
N TYR A 101 9.62 -10.22 16.93
CA TYR A 101 8.97 -10.58 15.68
C TYR A 101 7.46 -10.77 15.82
N LEU A 102 7.03 -11.54 16.80
CA LEU A 102 5.61 -11.91 16.94
C LEU A 102 4.76 -10.72 17.34
N GLY A 103 5.20 -9.91 18.30
CA GLY A 103 4.51 -8.70 18.72
C GLY A 103 4.44 -7.68 17.61
N TRP A 104 5.55 -7.48 16.88
CA TRP A 104 5.60 -6.61 15.72
C TRP A 104 4.65 -7.06 14.60
N LEU A 105 4.68 -8.35 14.21
CA LEU A 105 3.85 -8.91 13.15
C LEU A 105 2.36 -8.85 13.51
N ARG A 106 1.98 -9.28 14.74
CA ARG A 106 0.58 -9.18 15.21
C ARG A 106 0.03 -7.77 15.13
N THR A 107 0.83 -6.80 15.54
CA THR A 107 0.42 -5.38 15.50
C THR A 107 0.18 -4.91 14.07
N ARG A 108 1.03 -5.35 13.13
CA ARG A 108 0.92 -4.99 11.70
C ARG A 108 -0.27 -5.68 11.04
N LEU A 109 -0.43 -6.98 11.25
CA LEU A 109 -1.56 -7.75 10.72
C LEU A 109 -2.90 -7.23 11.27
N ALA A 110 -2.99 -6.90 12.56
CA ALA A 110 -4.19 -6.33 13.15
C ALA A 110 -4.57 -4.96 12.54
N ARG A 111 -3.59 -4.17 12.08
CA ARG A 111 -3.86 -2.91 11.37
C ARG A 111 -4.40 -3.13 9.95
N LEU A 112 -4.02 -4.23 9.30
CA LEU A 112 -4.53 -4.60 7.98
C LEU A 112 -5.90 -5.26 8.07
N SER A 113 -6.09 -6.20 9.01
CA SER A 113 -7.31 -7.00 9.10
C SER A 113 -8.54 -6.23 9.60
N ARG A 114 -8.37 -5.23 10.47
CA ARG A 114 -9.51 -4.46 10.99
C ARG A 114 -10.32 -3.73 9.91
N PRO A 115 -9.71 -2.93 9.00
CA PRO A 115 -10.47 -2.30 7.92
C PRO A 115 -11.06 -3.32 6.94
N VAL A 116 -10.39 -4.46 6.71
CA VAL A 116 -10.92 -5.56 5.89
C VAL A 116 -12.16 -6.18 6.56
N ALA A 117 -12.13 -6.40 7.88
CA ALA A 117 -13.30 -6.91 8.60
C ALA A 117 -14.50 -5.94 8.51
N VAL A 118 -14.26 -4.62 8.52
CA VAL A 118 -15.33 -3.62 8.33
C VAL A 118 -15.88 -3.68 6.91
N LEU A 119 -15.03 -3.81 5.90
CA LEU A 119 -15.47 -4.01 4.51
C LEU A 119 -16.35 -5.28 4.39
N ALA A 120 -15.90 -6.39 4.98
CA ALA A 120 -16.65 -7.64 4.98
C ALA A 120 -17.99 -7.52 5.72
N ALA A 121 -18.01 -6.81 6.87
CA ALA A 121 -19.23 -6.57 7.64
C ALA A 121 -20.30 -5.77 6.87
N VAL A 122 -19.91 -5.01 5.85
CA VAL A 122 -20.82 -4.29 4.96
C VAL A 122 -21.18 -5.14 3.73
N TRP A 123 -20.18 -5.71 3.08
CA TRP A 123 -20.41 -6.39 1.80
C TRP A 123 -21.03 -7.77 1.94
N VAL A 124 -20.80 -8.51 3.05
CA VAL A 124 -21.45 -9.83 3.25
C VAL A 124 -22.96 -9.70 3.39
N PRO A 125 -23.55 -8.87 4.28
CA PRO A 125 -24.99 -8.72 4.33
C PRO A 125 -25.57 -8.07 3.07
N LEU A 126 -24.83 -7.19 2.39
CA LEU A 126 -25.25 -6.60 1.12
C LEU A 126 -25.37 -7.69 0.05
N ALA A 127 -24.37 -8.56 -0.11
CA ALA A 127 -24.41 -9.68 -1.08
C ALA A 127 -25.59 -10.63 -0.79
N ILE A 128 -25.78 -11.02 0.46
CA ILE A 128 -26.92 -11.84 0.86
C ILE A 128 -28.24 -11.14 0.50
N GLY A 129 -28.38 -9.84 0.76
CA GLY A 129 -29.57 -9.07 0.43
C GLY A 129 -29.81 -9.00 -1.08
N LEU A 130 -28.78 -8.78 -1.88
CA LEU A 130 -28.86 -8.75 -3.34
C LEU A 130 -29.28 -10.12 -3.89
N ASN A 131 -28.75 -11.21 -3.37
CA ASN A 131 -29.13 -12.56 -3.74
C ASN A 131 -30.59 -12.85 -3.40
N ILE A 132 -31.05 -12.50 -2.20
CA ILE A 132 -32.47 -12.66 -1.77
C ILE A 132 -33.39 -11.80 -2.65
N ALA A 133 -32.95 -10.61 -3.07
CA ALA A 133 -33.69 -9.73 -3.98
C ALA A 133 -33.73 -10.26 -5.44
N GLY A 134 -33.13 -11.42 -5.73
CA GLY A 134 -33.13 -12.04 -7.05
C GLY A 134 -32.16 -11.43 -8.06
N MET A 135 -31.08 -10.77 -7.58
CA MET A 135 -30.05 -10.29 -8.50
C MET A 135 -29.41 -11.45 -9.26
N PRO A 136 -29.22 -11.34 -10.59
CA PRO A 136 -28.53 -12.38 -11.35
C PRO A 136 -27.15 -12.68 -10.75
N TRP A 137 -26.83 -13.94 -10.49
CA TRP A 137 -25.60 -14.38 -9.86
C TRP A 137 -24.32 -13.90 -10.62
N ALA A 138 -24.41 -13.76 -11.95
CA ALA A 138 -23.33 -13.24 -12.77
C ALA A 138 -23.03 -11.77 -12.47
N THR A 139 -24.07 -10.96 -12.22
CA THR A 139 -23.93 -9.55 -11.79
C THR A 139 -23.37 -9.48 -10.40
N GLU A 140 -23.95 -10.22 -9.44
CA GLU A 140 -23.46 -10.29 -8.06
C GLU A 140 -21.98 -10.71 -8.01
N GLY A 141 -21.61 -11.76 -8.75
CA GLY A 141 -20.23 -12.22 -8.86
C GLY A 141 -19.28 -11.18 -9.44
N THR A 142 -19.74 -10.35 -10.40
CA THR A 142 -18.94 -9.24 -10.94
C THR A 142 -18.72 -8.15 -9.89
N LEU A 143 -19.77 -7.73 -9.16
CA LEU A 143 -19.67 -6.73 -8.11
C LEU A 143 -18.74 -7.18 -6.98
N LEU A 144 -18.92 -8.40 -6.50
CA LEU A 144 -18.07 -8.97 -5.43
C LEU A 144 -16.63 -9.09 -5.87
N ARG A 145 -16.38 -9.60 -7.08
CA ARG A 145 -15.02 -9.71 -7.61
C ARG A 145 -14.32 -8.36 -7.63
N LEU A 146 -14.95 -7.30 -8.16
CA LEU A 146 -14.36 -5.97 -8.22
C LEU A 146 -13.97 -5.42 -6.84
N VAL A 147 -14.76 -5.71 -5.81
CA VAL A 147 -14.47 -5.27 -4.43
C VAL A 147 -13.41 -6.13 -3.76
N LEU A 148 -13.38 -7.44 -4.05
CA LEU A 148 -12.48 -8.38 -3.40
C LEU A 148 -11.12 -8.48 -4.11
N ASP A 149 -11.07 -8.22 -5.42
CA ASP A 149 -9.82 -8.26 -6.19
C ASP A 149 -8.68 -7.47 -5.54
N PRO A 150 -8.88 -6.23 -5.02
CA PRO A 150 -7.78 -5.54 -4.36
C PRO A 150 -7.21 -6.25 -3.12
N LEU A 151 -7.95 -7.19 -2.51
CA LEU A 151 -7.52 -7.86 -1.27
C LEU A 151 -6.34 -8.84 -1.48
N TRP A 152 -6.16 -9.39 -2.70
CA TRP A 152 -5.01 -10.27 -2.97
C TRP A 152 -3.68 -9.57 -2.63
N PHE A 153 -3.59 -8.29 -2.96
CA PHE A 153 -2.42 -7.47 -2.70
C PHE A 153 -2.10 -7.37 -1.19
N LEU A 154 -3.13 -7.22 -0.33
CA LEU A 154 -2.95 -7.21 1.13
C LEU A 154 -2.45 -8.57 1.64
N GLY A 155 -2.92 -9.67 1.05
CA GLY A 155 -2.43 -11.02 1.37
C GLY A 155 -0.94 -11.16 1.05
N VAL A 156 -0.52 -10.74 -0.15
CA VAL A 156 0.90 -10.73 -0.53
C VAL A 156 1.72 -9.83 0.39
N TYR A 157 1.22 -8.63 0.68
CA TYR A 157 1.91 -7.71 1.59
C TYR A 157 2.06 -8.26 3.00
N ALA A 158 1.02 -8.93 3.53
CA ALA A 158 1.09 -9.63 4.81
C ALA A 158 2.14 -10.76 4.80
N GLY A 159 2.19 -11.55 3.73
CA GLY A 159 3.22 -12.58 3.53
C GLY A 159 4.64 -12.01 3.51
N LEU A 160 4.87 -10.91 2.76
CA LEU A 160 6.17 -10.24 2.75
C LEU A 160 6.55 -9.64 4.11
N MET A 161 5.58 -9.13 4.86
CA MET A 161 5.83 -8.71 6.24
C MET A 161 6.24 -9.89 7.12
N ALA A 162 5.63 -11.05 6.98
CA ALA A 162 6.03 -12.26 7.70
C ALA A 162 7.46 -12.68 7.32
N LEU A 163 7.88 -12.48 6.08
CA LEU A 163 9.24 -12.76 5.61
C LEU A 163 10.27 -11.69 5.97
N THR A 164 9.89 -10.60 6.65
CA THR A 164 10.79 -9.48 6.97
C THR A 164 12.10 -9.89 7.65
N PRO A 165 12.14 -10.78 8.66
CA PRO A 165 13.41 -11.19 9.28
C PRO A 165 14.39 -11.80 8.28
N LEU A 166 13.90 -12.70 7.42
CA LEU A 166 14.69 -13.32 6.35
C LEU A 166 15.14 -12.27 5.33
N ALA A 167 14.26 -11.42 4.90
CA ALA A 167 14.54 -10.34 3.95
C ALA A 167 15.61 -9.37 4.49
N VAL A 168 15.52 -8.99 5.77
CA VAL A 168 16.54 -8.17 6.45
C VAL A 168 17.88 -8.92 6.53
N ALA A 169 17.89 -10.23 6.83
CA ALA A 169 19.10 -11.03 6.87
C ALA A 169 19.76 -11.14 5.48
N MET A 170 18.96 -11.33 4.42
CA MET A 170 19.47 -11.33 3.03
C MET A 170 20.12 -10.00 2.67
N VAL A 171 19.45 -8.87 2.95
CA VAL A 171 20.00 -7.54 2.65
C VAL A 171 21.22 -7.22 3.53
N ARG A 172 21.31 -7.74 4.75
CA ARG A 172 22.52 -7.60 5.58
C ARG A 172 23.73 -8.28 4.96
N ARG A 173 23.56 -9.43 4.30
CA ARG A 173 24.65 -10.21 3.68
C ARG A 173 24.99 -9.70 2.28
N LEU A 174 23.97 -9.40 1.47
CA LEU A 174 24.10 -9.14 0.03
C LEU A 174 23.90 -7.66 -0.35
N GLY A 175 23.50 -6.79 0.59
CA GLY A 175 23.16 -5.41 0.24
C GLY A 175 21.97 -5.32 -0.73
N ALA A 176 22.03 -4.40 -1.68
CA ALA A 176 20.97 -4.22 -2.68
C ALA A 176 20.88 -5.38 -3.68
N SER A 177 21.98 -6.13 -3.91
CA SER A 177 21.98 -7.29 -4.80
C SER A 177 21.15 -8.47 -4.28
N ALA A 178 20.69 -8.44 -3.00
CA ALA A 178 19.71 -9.38 -2.49
C ALA A 178 18.45 -9.47 -3.38
N ALA A 179 18.07 -8.37 -4.03
CA ALA A 179 16.94 -8.32 -4.95
C ALA A 179 17.14 -9.13 -6.25
N CYS A 180 18.39 -9.42 -6.62
CA CYS A 180 18.69 -10.25 -7.78
C CYS A 180 18.28 -11.72 -7.58
N VAL A 181 18.26 -12.22 -6.34
CA VAL A 181 17.88 -13.60 -6.04
C VAL A 181 16.43 -13.88 -6.44
N PRO A 182 15.42 -13.19 -5.90
CA PRO A 182 14.04 -13.41 -6.32
C PRO A 182 13.79 -12.98 -7.79
N ALA A 183 14.52 -12.02 -8.34
CA ALA A 183 14.43 -11.68 -9.76
C ALA A 183 14.90 -12.85 -10.65
N ALA A 184 15.97 -13.54 -10.28
CA ALA A 184 16.43 -14.75 -10.97
C ALA A 184 15.43 -15.90 -10.86
N VAL A 185 14.75 -16.05 -9.71
CA VAL A 185 13.66 -17.02 -9.55
C VAL A 185 12.52 -16.72 -10.53
N VAL A 186 12.08 -15.46 -10.63
CA VAL A 186 11.05 -15.06 -11.61
C VAL A 186 11.49 -15.35 -13.04
N ALA A 187 12.75 -15.03 -13.40
CA ALA A 187 13.27 -15.33 -14.73
C ALA A 187 13.29 -16.84 -15.03
N ALA A 188 13.69 -17.66 -14.06
CA ALA A 188 13.70 -19.12 -14.21
C ALA A 188 12.28 -19.69 -14.34
N VAL A 189 11.33 -19.20 -13.55
CA VAL A 189 9.91 -19.60 -13.64
C VAL A 189 9.30 -19.19 -14.98
N ASP A 190 9.57 -17.98 -15.45
CA ASP A 190 9.05 -17.52 -16.74
C ASP A 190 9.68 -18.31 -17.89
N LEU A 191 10.99 -18.61 -17.84
CA LEU A 191 11.63 -19.48 -18.81
C LEU A 191 11.01 -20.88 -18.82
N ALA A 192 10.76 -21.45 -17.65
CA ALA A 192 10.11 -22.76 -17.53
C ALA A 192 8.72 -22.75 -18.14
N ARG A 193 7.90 -21.69 -17.88
CA ARG A 193 6.52 -21.59 -18.35
C ARG A 193 6.39 -21.24 -19.82
N PHE A 194 7.11 -20.20 -20.26
CA PHE A 194 6.93 -19.64 -21.61
C PHE A 194 7.93 -20.21 -22.60
N GLY A 195 9.15 -20.55 -22.15
CA GLY A 195 10.19 -21.09 -23.02
C GLY A 195 10.17 -22.61 -23.15
N LEU A 196 9.83 -23.33 -22.07
CA LEU A 196 9.87 -24.78 -22.02
C LEU A 196 8.49 -25.45 -21.96
N GLY A 197 7.39 -24.67 -22.06
CA GLY A 197 6.02 -25.20 -22.02
C GLY A 197 5.59 -25.78 -20.68
N GLY A 198 6.22 -25.36 -19.59
CA GLY A 198 5.91 -25.83 -18.24
C GLY A 198 4.53 -25.42 -17.74
N PRO A 199 4.04 -26.08 -16.69
CA PRO A 199 2.67 -25.91 -16.22
C PRO A 199 2.42 -24.50 -15.65
N ALA A 200 1.23 -23.96 -15.89
CA ALA A 200 0.83 -22.60 -15.51
C ALA A 200 0.94 -22.33 -13.98
N TRP A 201 0.76 -23.37 -13.13
CA TRP A 201 0.82 -23.22 -11.67
C TRP A 201 2.19 -22.78 -11.16
N LEU A 202 3.29 -23.01 -11.90
CA LEU A 202 4.63 -22.48 -11.55
C LEU A 202 4.62 -20.96 -11.36
N GLY A 203 3.74 -20.26 -12.07
CA GLY A 203 3.58 -18.81 -11.93
C GLY A 203 3.23 -18.35 -10.52
N TRP A 204 2.61 -19.19 -9.68
CA TRP A 204 2.31 -18.82 -8.30
C TRP A 204 3.56 -18.57 -7.45
N ILE A 205 4.71 -19.15 -7.82
CA ILE A 205 6.01 -18.86 -7.21
C ILE A 205 6.35 -17.38 -7.40
N ASN A 206 6.03 -16.83 -8.57
CA ASN A 206 6.30 -15.44 -8.89
C ASN A 206 5.49 -14.45 -8.05
N VAL A 207 4.35 -14.86 -7.48
CA VAL A 207 3.56 -13.98 -6.61
C VAL A 207 4.38 -13.53 -5.40
N ALA A 208 5.13 -14.44 -4.78
CA ALA A 208 6.03 -14.09 -3.69
C ALA A 208 7.34 -13.49 -4.22
N ALA A 209 7.99 -14.15 -5.19
CA ALA A 209 9.31 -13.74 -5.68
C ALA A 209 9.28 -12.36 -6.37
N GLY A 210 8.30 -12.10 -7.23
CA GLY A 210 8.21 -10.84 -7.97
C GLY A 210 8.06 -9.62 -7.06
N TRP A 211 7.18 -9.70 -6.06
CA TRP A 211 6.97 -8.59 -5.14
C TRP A 211 8.03 -8.50 -4.03
N LEU A 212 8.75 -9.58 -3.78
CA LEU A 212 9.91 -9.56 -2.87
C LEU A 212 11.05 -8.69 -3.43
N VAL A 213 11.20 -8.55 -4.76
CA VAL A 213 12.23 -7.70 -5.39
C VAL A 213 12.12 -6.24 -4.91
N PRO A 214 11.04 -5.50 -5.15
CA PRO A 214 10.94 -4.12 -4.67
C PRO A 214 10.93 -4.03 -3.14
N TYR A 215 10.43 -5.04 -2.43
CA TYR A 215 10.46 -5.08 -0.98
C TYR A 215 11.90 -5.13 -0.42
N LEU A 216 12.77 -5.98 -0.99
CA LEU A 216 14.20 -6.04 -0.64
C LEU A 216 14.92 -4.74 -0.99
N LEU A 217 14.62 -4.13 -2.15
CA LEU A 217 15.16 -2.81 -2.50
C LEU A 217 14.74 -1.74 -1.46
N GLY A 218 13.53 -1.81 -0.94
CA GLY A 218 13.07 -0.95 0.15
C GLY A 218 13.85 -1.14 1.45
N ILE A 219 14.13 -2.38 1.84
CA ILE A 219 14.98 -2.70 3.00
C ILE A 219 16.41 -2.19 2.77
N ALA A 220 16.96 -2.39 1.56
CA ALA A 220 18.29 -1.89 1.20
C ALA A 220 18.34 -0.35 1.25
N TRP A 221 17.28 0.32 0.80
CA TRP A 221 17.16 1.77 0.94
C TRP A 221 17.17 2.22 2.40
N ALA A 222 16.40 1.58 3.27
CA ALA A 222 16.39 1.89 4.71
C ALA A 222 17.75 1.72 5.38
N ARG A 223 18.59 0.84 4.82
CA ARG A 223 19.97 0.56 5.28
C ARG A 223 21.03 1.47 4.62
N GLY A 224 20.63 2.37 3.73
CA GLY A 224 21.52 3.36 3.11
C GLY A 224 22.27 2.89 1.87
N SER A 225 21.85 1.79 1.22
CA SER A 225 22.51 1.25 0.02
C SER A 225 22.47 2.19 -1.20
N PHE A 226 21.57 3.17 -1.24
CA PHE A 226 21.37 4.06 -2.38
C PHE A 226 21.79 5.52 -2.09
N ARG A 227 22.98 5.71 -1.50
CA ARG A 227 23.51 7.06 -1.25
C ARG A 227 23.95 7.72 -2.55
N ASP A 228 24.61 6.97 -3.43
CA ASP A 228 25.00 7.42 -4.76
C ASP A 228 23.80 7.36 -5.72
N TRP A 229 23.64 8.40 -6.53
CA TRP A 229 22.60 8.48 -7.55
C TRP A 229 22.80 7.52 -8.72
N LYS A 230 24.04 7.05 -8.96
CA LYS A 230 24.39 6.17 -10.07
C LYS A 230 23.66 4.84 -10.01
N ILE A 231 23.53 4.23 -8.83
CA ILE A 231 22.82 2.96 -8.67
C ILE A 231 21.33 3.12 -9.00
N PRO A 232 20.57 4.08 -8.43
CA PRO A 232 19.20 4.34 -8.86
C PRO A 232 19.05 4.69 -10.34
N ALA A 233 20.01 5.42 -10.95
CA ALA A 233 19.98 5.72 -12.37
C ALA A 233 20.18 4.44 -13.22
N LEU A 234 21.10 3.55 -12.83
CA LEU A 234 21.27 2.26 -13.47
C LEU A 234 20.04 1.37 -13.33
N MET A 235 19.39 1.35 -12.16
CA MET A 235 18.12 0.64 -11.95
C MET A 235 17.03 1.16 -12.88
N LEU A 236 16.92 2.49 -13.04
CA LEU A 236 15.96 3.10 -13.96
C LEU A 236 16.26 2.71 -15.40
N ALA A 237 17.49 2.95 -15.87
CA ALA A 237 17.89 2.67 -17.26
C ALA A 237 17.82 1.17 -17.59
N GLY A 238 18.38 0.32 -16.73
CA GLY A 238 18.37 -1.13 -16.92
C GLY A 238 16.96 -1.72 -16.80
N GLY A 239 16.13 -1.22 -15.88
CA GLY A 239 14.76 -1.63 -15.75
C GLY A 239 13.90 -1.25 -16.95
N VAL A 240 14.04 -0.02 -17.48
CA VAL A 240 13.36 0.41 -18.70
C VAL A 240 13.81 -0.42 -19.89
N ALA A 241 15.13 -0.57 -20.08
CA ALA A 241 15.68 -1.36 -21.19
C ALA A 241 15.25 -2.84 -21.11
N GLY A 242 15.30 -3.43 -19.91
CA GLY A 242 14.83 -4.81 -19.69
C GLY A 242 13.34 -4.98 -19.98
N THR A 243 12.50 -4.05 -19.50
CA THR A 243 11.06 -4.08 -19.80
C THR A 243 10.80 -3.96 -21.30
N ALA A 244 11.46 -3.01 -21.96
CA ALA A 244 11.33 -2.83 -23.39
C ALA A 244 11.79 -4.08 -24.17
N ALA A 245 12.91 -4.68 -23.78
CA ALA A 245 13.41 -5.90 -24.40
C ALA A 245 12.42 -7.06 -24.27
N LEU A 246 11.84 -7.26 -23.09
CA LEU A 246 10.88 -8.33 -22.85
C LEU A 246 9.57 -8.13 -23.63
N VAL A 247 9.08 -6.89 -23.71
CA VAL A 247 7.85 -6.57 -24.44
C VAL A 247 8.06 -6.61 -25.95
N LEU A 248 9.18 -6.05 -26.47
CA LEU A 248 9.38 -5.90 -27.91
C LEU A 248 9.93 -7.15 -28.58
N TRP A 249 10.73 -7.96 -27.86
CA TRP A 249 11.46 -9.10 -28.48
C TRP A 249 11.14 -10.45 -27.83
N ALA A 250 10.70 -10.49 -26.57
CA ALA A 250 10.44 -11.76 -25.89
C ALA A 250 8.94 -12.10 -25.78
N GLY A 251 8.05 -11.31 -26.42
CA GLY A 251 6.62 -11.62 -26.52
C GLY A 251 5.80 -11.38 -25.23
N TYR A 252 6.36 -10.67 -24.25
CA TYR A 252 5.58 -10.31 -23.07
C TYR A 252 4.52 -9.25 -23.41
N PRO A 253 3.33 -9.30 -22.77
CA PRO A 253 2.30 -8.29 -22.99
C PRO A 253 2.81 -6.87 -22.68
N ALA A 254 2.40 -5.88 -23.48
CA ALA A 254 2.72 -4.49 -23.19
C ALA A 254 1.99 -3.98 -21.93
N SER A 255 0.84 -4.59 -21.55
CA SER A 255 0.10 -4.17 -20.36
C SER A 255 0.82 -4.58 -19.07
N MET A 256 1.05 -3.60 -18.19
CA MET A 256 1.54 -3.82 -16.82
C MET A 256 0.40 -3.89 -15.78
N VAL A 257 -0.85 -3.92 -16.25
CA VAL A 257 -2.06 -4.14 -15.45
C VAL A 257 -2.85 -5.31 -16.01
N GLY A 258 -3.75 -5.90 -15.22
CA GLY A 258 -4.64 -6.96 -15.70
C GLY A 258 -5.54 -6.44 -16.82
N VAL A 259 -5.68 -7.22 -17.89
CA VAL A 259 -6.63 -6.98 -18.98
C VAL A 259 -7.52 -8.20 -19.09
N ASN A 260 -8.83 -8.01 -18.97
CA ASN A 260 -9.79 -9.11 -19.05
C ASN A 260 -9.73 -9.79 -20.41
N GLY A 261 -9.67 -11.13 -20.40
CA GLY A 261 -9.57 -11.95 -21.62
C GLY A 261 -8.16 -12.07 -22.20
N ALA A 262 -7.13 -11.41 -21.64
CA ALA A 262 -5.76 -11.59 -22.09
C ALA A 262 -5.22 -12.99 -21.69
N ALA A 263 -4.56 -13.67 -22.63
CA ALA A 263 -3.97 -15.00 -22.40
C ALA A 263 -2.84 -14.98 -21.37
N ILE A 264 -2.10 -13.88 -21.28
CA ILE A 264 -0.99 -13.68 -20.34
C ILE A 264 -1.18 -12.32 -19.66
N SER A 265 -1.02 -12.29 -18.34
CA SER A 265 -0.97 -11.06 -17.55
C SER A 265 0.43 -10.88 -17.00
N ASN A 266 0.98 -9.66 -17.09
CA ASN A 266 2.24 -9.32 -16.42
C ASN A 266 2.09 -9.16 -14.91
N LEU A 267 0.85 -9.07 -14.40
CA LEU A 267 0.58 -8.73 -13.00
C LEU A 267 0.11 -9.93 -12.17
N ASN A 268 -0.58 -10.87 -12.79
CA ASN A 268 -1.21 -11.98 -12.07
C ASN A 268 -1.05 -13.33 -12.82
N PRO A 269 -0.06 -14.11 -12.44
CA PRO A 269 1.06 -13.83 -11.52
C PRO A 269 2.08 -12.84 -12.13
N PRO A 270 2.87 -12.11 -11.32
CA PRO A 270 3.85 -11.18 -11.83
C PRO A 270 4.93 -11.87 -12.68
N THR A 271 5.25 -11.28 -13.82
CA THR A 271 6.26 -11.78 -14.74
C THR A 271 7.57 -11.01 -14.61
N LEU A 272 8.62 -11.46 -15.29
CA LEU A 272 9.90 -10.76 -15.35
C LEU A 272 9.73 -9.34 -15.92
N ALA A 273 8.79 -9.11 -16.86
CA ALA A 273 8.49 -7.77 -17.36
C ALA A 273 7.94 -6.84 -16.25
N ALA A 274 7.06 -7.33 -15.39
CA ALA A 274 6.60 -6.55 -14.22
C ALA A 274 7.73 -6.30 -13.21
N VAL A 275 8.65 -7.24 -13.03
CA VAL A 275 9.81 -7.10 -12.14
C VAL A 275 10.78 -6.04 -12.66
N THR A 276 11.16 -6.09 -13.94
CA THR A 276 12.06 -5.08 -14.55
C THR A 276 11.43 -3.70 -14.55
N PHE A 277 10.14 -3.61 -14.84
CA PHE A 277 9.38 -2.37 -14.72
C PHE A 277 9.36 -1.85 -13.26
N GLY A 278 9.16 -2.72 -12.28
CA GLY A 278 9.23 -2.38 -10.86
C GLY A 278 10.61 -1.90 -10.41
N ILE A 279 11.69 -2.47 -10.95
CA ILE A 279 13.07 -1.99 -10.72
C ILE A 279 13.26 -0.58 -11.29
N ALA A 280 12.73 -0.31 -12.51
CA ALA A 280 12.74 1.04 -13.08
C ALA A 280 11.99 2.05 -12.20
N GLN A 281 10.81 1.70 -11.72
CA GLN A 281 10.03 2.54 -10.80
C GLN A 281 10.76 2.79 -9.48
N ALA A 282 11.40 1.77 -8.90
CA ALA A 282 12.21 1.93 -7.70
C ALA A 282 13.39 2.88 -7.94
N GLY A 283 14.09 2.74 -9.07
CA GLY A 283 15.15 3.65 -9.49
C GLY A 283 14.67 5.09 -9.61
N LEU A 284 13.54 5.32 -10.28
CA LEU A 284 12.92 6.64 -10.43
C LEU A 284 12.52 7.23 -9.07
N ALA A 285 11.86 6.46 -8.21
CA ALA A 285 11.44 6.89 -6.88
C ALA A 285 12.64 7.34 -6.02
N LEU A 286 13.76 6.58 -6.07
CA LEU A 286 14.99 6.89 -5.37
C LEU A 286 15.69 8.15 -5.94
N LEU A 287 15.66 8.38 -7.24
CA LEU A 287 16.17 9.60 -7.86
C LEU A 287 15.35 10.83 -7.47
N LEU A 288 14.04 10.67 -7.43
CA LEU A 288 13.10 11.74 -7.09
C LEU A 288 13.03 12.04 -5.59
N ARG A 289 13.72 11.27 -4.72
CA ARG A 289 13.64 11.45 -3.26
C ARG A 289 13.99 12.86 -2.78
N LYS A 290 15.05 13.48 -3.35
CA LYS A 290 15.47 14.83 -2.97
C LYS A 290 14.47 15.92 -3.39
N PRO A 291 14.02 16.00 -4.66
CA PRO A 291 12.99 16.95 -5.05
C PRO A 291 11.67 16.73 -4.30
N LEU A 292 11.27 15.47 -4.07
CA LEU A 292 10.06 15.14 -3.32
C LEU A 292 10.18 15.60 -1.85
N ALA A 293 11.33 15.38 -1.20
CA ALA A 293 11.58 15.88 0.16
C ALA A 293 11.48 17.42 0.24
N ARG A 294 11.98 18.14 -0.78
CA ARG A 294 11.84 19.60 -0.86
C ARG A 294 10.39 20.03 -1.02
N TRP A 295 9.63 19.33 -1.86
CA TRP A 295 8.21 19.62 -2.06
C TRP A 295 7.39 19.38 -0.78
N MET A 296 7.71 18.33 -0.03
CA MET A 296 7.06 17.99 1.25
C MET A 296 7.38 18.95 2.40
N ARG A 297 8.24 19.94 2.21
CA ARG A 297 8.43 21.07 3.15
C ARG A 297 7.27 22.08 3.09
N ARG A 298 6.46 22.05 2.02
CA ARG A 298 5.29 22.93 1.88
C ARG A 298 4.17 22.41 2.80
N PRO A 299 3.67 23.19 3.79
CA PRO A 299 2.72 22.68 4.78
C PRO A 299 1.44 22.12 4.16
N LEU A 300 0.93 22.73 3.08
CA LEU A 300 -0.27 22.25 2.39
C LEU A 300 -0.03 20.89 1.70
N ALA A 301 1.07 20.74 0.97
CA ALA A 301 1.42 19.48 0.32
C ALA A 301 1.60 18.35 1.36
N TRP A 302 2.28 18.67 2.47
CA TRP A 302 2.46 17.72 3.56
C TRP A 302 1.12 17.35 4.22
N ALA A 303 0.24 18.31 4.47
CA ALA A 303 -1.06 18.05 5.08
C ALA A 303 -1.92 17.08 4.25
N VAL A 304 -1.94 17.26 2.92
CA VAL A 304 -2.63 16.34 2.00
C VAL A 304 -2.04 14.94 2.09
N VAL A 305 -0.73 14.80 1.99
CA VAL A 305 -0.03 13.51 2.07
C VAL A 305 -0.23 12.85 3.43
N ALA A 306 -0.09 13.61 4.53
CA ALA A 306 -0.28 13.07 5.88
C ALA A 306 -1.71 12.57 6.09
N THR A 307 -2.73 13.30 5.62
CA THR A 307 -4.13 12.89 5.70
C THR A 307 -4.38 11.64 4.86
N ALA A 308 -3.88 11.60 3.62
CA ALA A 308 -3.99 10.43 2.76
C ALA A 308 -3.36 9.18 3.40
N ASN A 309 -2.18 9.30 4.02
CA ASN A 309 -1.53 8.17 4.71
C ASN A 309 -2.27 7.71 5.96
N LEU A 310 -2.89 8.63 6.73
CA LEU A 310 -3.72 8.28 7.89
C LEU A 310 -5.01 7.55 7.49
N SER A 311 -5.43 7.68 6.25
CA SER A 311 -6.65 7.14 5.68
C SER A 311 -6.38 6.08 4.60
N ALA A 312 -5.13 5.66 4.49
CA ALA A 312 -4.63 4.84 3.38
C ALA A 312 -5.44 3.57 3.15
N MET A 313 -5.74 2.84 4.22
CA MET A 313 -6.49 1.59 4.14
C MET A 313 -7.97 1.82 3.79
N THR A 314 -8.60 2.85 4.36
CA THR A 314 -9.98 3.19 4.00
C THR A 314 -10.08 3.60 2.54
N LEU A 315 -9.22 4.51 2.06
CA LEU A 315 -9.21 4.93 0.66
C LEU A 315 -8.99 3.74 -0.27
N TYR A 316 -8.01 2.87 0.07
CA TYR A 316 -7.69 1.69 -0.72
C TYR A 316 -8.82 0.67 -0.75
N LEU A 317 -9.47 0.36 0.37
CA LEU A 317 -10.51 -0.68 0.43
C LEU A 317 -11.84 -0.22 -0.17
N TRP A 318 -12.16 1.06 -0.06
CA TRP A 318 -13.48 1.57 -0.45
C TRP A 318 -13.54 2.19 -1.86
N HIS A 319 -12.39 2.31 -2.58
CA HIS A 319 -12.41 2.95 -3.91
C HIS A 319 -13.27 2.20 -4.93
N GLN A 320 -13.29 0.86 -4.89
CA GLN A 320 -14.13 0.07 -5.78
C GLN A 320 -15.61 0.18 -5.39
N THR A 321 -15.92 0.24 -4.09
CA THR A 321 -17.29 0.51 -3.61
C THR A 321 -17.76 1.90 -4.08
N ALA A 322 -16.90 2.92 -4.02
CA ALA A 322 -17.23 4.25 -4.54
C ALA A 322 -17.53 4.23 -6.05
N PHE A 323 -16.69 3.53 -6.81
CA PHE A 323 -16.89 3.33 -8.24
C PHE A 323 -18.22 2.63 -8.53
N LEU A 324 -18.51 1.51 -7.86
CA LEU A 324 -19.72 0.74 -8.02
C LEU A 324 -20.97 1.55 -7.64
N ALA A 325 -20.91 2.28 -6.51
CA ALA A 325 -22.04 3.09 -6.06
C ALA A 325 -22.41 4.18 -7.08
N VAL A 326 -21.42 4.87 -7.65
CA VAL A 326 -21.68 5.90 -8.67
C VAL A 326 -22.18 5.27 -9.96
N THR A 327 -21.57 4.16 -10.41
CA THR A 327 -21.94 3.52 -11.66
C THR A 327 -23.35 2.92 -11.57
N THR A 328 -23.68 2.20 -10.48
CA THR A 328 -25.03 1.63 -10.30
C THR A 328 -26.09 2.69 -10.09
N ALA A 329 -25.79 3.78 -9.35
CA ALA A 329 -26.72 4.91 -9.26
C ALA A 329 -26.95 5.58 -10.61
N GLY A 330 -25.91 5.67 -11.45
CA GLY A 330 -25.98 6.23 -12.79
C GLY A 330 -26.95 5.51 -13.71
N THR A 331 -27.09 4.18 -13.58
CA THR A 331 -28.01 3.40 -14.43
C THR A 331 -29.47 3.82 -14.31
N ALA A 332 -29.87 4.47 -13.21
CA ALA A 332 -31.22 5.03 -13.02
C ALA A 332 -31.50 6.22 -13.95
N PHE A 333 -30.47 6.86 -14.50
CA PHE A 333 -30.57 8.00 -15.40
C PHE A 333 -30.39 7.62 -16.89
N GLY A 334 -30.38 6.33 -17.21
CA GLY A 334 -30.12 5.81 -18.54
C GLY A 334 -28.63 5.54 -18.78
N ARG A 335 -28.25 5.46 -20.07
CA ARG A 335 -26.84 5.22 -20.44
C ARG A 335 -26.05 6.51 -20.38
N LEU A 336 -25.08 6.57 -19.49
CA LEU A 336 -24.21 7.73 -19.29
C LEU A 336 -22.84 7.49 -19.95
N PRO A 337 -22.41 8.37 -20.87
CA PRO A 337 -21.11 8.25 -21.54
C PRO A 337 -19.96 8.19 -20.53
N GLY A 338 -19.02 7.29 -20.77
CA GLY A 338 -17.87 7.07 -19.90
C GLY A 338 -18.18 6.42 -18.54
N LEU A 339 -19.45 6.13 -18.21
CA LEU A 339 -19.84 5.54 -16.92
C LEU A 339 -20.22 4.05 -17.08
N ASP A 340 -21.26 3.76 -17.84
CA ASP A 340 -21.86 2.42 -18.02
C ASP A 340 -21.88 1.98 -19.50
N THR A 341 -21.23 2.74 -20.38
CA THR A 341 -21.06 2.46 -21.81
C THR A 341 -19.79 1.62 -22.06
N ALA A 342 -19.78 0.88 -23.17
CA ALA A 342 -18.63 0.07 -23.56
C ALA A 342 -17.39 0.94 -23.81
N PRO A 343 -16.20 0.57 -23.28
CA PRO A 343 -14.97 1.34 -23.38
C PRO A 343 -14.27 1.13 -24.73
N SER A 344 -14.89 1.55 -25.82
CA SER A 344 -14.45 1.25 -27.20
C SER A 344 -13.76 2.41 -27.92
N SER A 345 -13.66 3.60 -27.31
CA SER A 345 -13.11 4.78 -27.97
C SER A 345 -12.23 5.63 -27.04
N VAL A 346 -11.34 6.45 -27.62
CA VAL A 346 -10.56 7.44 -26.89
C VAL A 346 -11.45 8.49 -26.22
N LEU A 347 -12.59 8.83 -26.88
CA LEU A 347 -13.58 9.73 -26.29
C LEU A 347 -14.14 9.17 -24.98
N TRP A 348 -14.43 7.86 -24.93
CA TRP A 348 -14.85 7.21 -23.69
C TRP A 348 -13.84 7.40 -22.54
N VAL A 349 -12.54 7.37 -22.83
CA VAL A 349 -11.49 7.60 -21.79
C VAL A 349 -11.56 9.05 -21.27
N ALA A 350 -11.80 10.03 -22.15
CA ALA A 350 -11.99 11.42 -21.75
C ALA A 350 -13.26 11.60 -20.91
N GLU A 351 -14.37 11.00 -21.34
CA GLU A 351 -15.62 10.97 -20.59
C GLU A 351 -15.46 10.30 -19.23
N ARG A 352 -14.74 9.17 -19.16
CA ARG A 352 -14.41 8.51 -17.90
C ARG A 352 -13.58 9.41 -16.98
N ALA A 353 -12.61 10.15 -17.53
CA ALA A 353 -11.81 11.09 -16.75
C ALA A 353 -12.68 12.22 -16.15
N ALA A 354 -13.73 12.65 -16.82
CA ALA A 354 -14.69 13.61 -16.29
C ALA A 354 -15.49 13.09 -15.08
N TRP A 355 -15.64 11.76 -14.93
CA TRP A 355 -16.28 11.13 -13.77
C TRP A 355 -15.37 11.02 -12.54
N LEU A 356 -14.06 11.18 -12.67
CA LEU A 356 -13.12 11.05 -11.54
C LEU A 356 -13.49 11.94 -10.33
N PRO A 357 -13.91 13.20 -10.48
CA PRO A 357 -14.33 14.02 -9.35
C PRO A 357 -15.55 13.44 -8.61
N VAL A 358 -16.48 12.81 -9.33
CA VAL A 358 -17.69 12.19 -8.75
C VAL A 358 -17.30 10.94 -7.97
N PHE A 359 -16.43 10.10 -8.52
CA PHE A 359 -15.88 8.95 -7.80
C PHE A 359 -15.10 9.38 -6.54
N ALA A 360 -14.31 10.45 -6.66
CA ALA A 360 -13.57 11.00 -5.52
C ALA A 360 -14.53 11.53 -4.44
N ALA A 361 -15.61 12.21 -4.81
CA ALA A 361 -16.64 12.69 -3.87
C ALA A 361 -17.31 11.50 -3.15
N ALA A 362 -17.72 10.47 -3.89
CA ALA A 362 -18.25 9.24 -3.30
C ALA A 362 -17.27 8.56 -2.35
N LEU A 363 -15.98 8.49 -2.73
CA LEU A 363 -14.93 7.94 -1.87
C LEU A 363 -14.72 8.78 -0.61
N ILE A 364 -14.81 10.11 -0.70
CA ILE A 364 -14.75 11.01 0.46
C ILE A 364 -15.92 10.74 1.41
N VAL A 365 -17.13 10.55 0.90
CA VAL A 365 -18.29 10.18 1.73
C VAL A 365 -18.04 8.86 2.46
N LEU A 366 -17.60 7.83 1.75
CA LEU A 366 -17.25 6.54 2.37
C LEU A 366 -16.12 6.67 3.38
N TRP A 367 -15.12 7.49 3.09
CA TRP A 367 -14.06 7.79 4.03
C TRP A 367 -14.59 8.46 5.31
N LEU A 368 -15.48 9.44 5.21
CA LEU A 368 -16.07 10.10 6.38
C LEU A 368 -16.82 9.11 7.28
N VAL A 369 -17.44 8.08 6.70
CA VAL A 369 -18.16 7.04 7.45
C VAL A 369 -17.17 6.04 8.09
N PHE A 370 -16.18 5.55 7.34
CA PHE A 370 -15.41 4.38 7.72
C PHE A 370 -13.99 4.66 8.23
N HIS A 371 -13.44 5.88 8.11
CA HIS A 371 -12.06 6.19 8.52
C HIS A 371 -11.77 5.90 10.00
N ARG A 372 -12.80 5.86 10.86
CA ARG A 372 -12.66 5.54 12.29
C ARG A 372 -12.25 4.09 12.53
N ALA A 373 -12.49 3.19 11.58
CA ALA A 373 -12.09 1.78 11.65
C ALA A 373 -10.56 1.60 11.67
N GLU A 374 -9.82 2.54 11.11
CA GLU A 374 -8.34 2.52 11.12
C GLU A 374 -7.73 2.99 12.44
N ARG A 375 -8.49 3.71 13.27
CA ARG A 375 -7.97 4.26 14.53
C ARG A 375 -7.84 3.16 15.57
N PRO A 376 -6.70 3.02 16.25
CA PRO A 376 -6.60 2.13 17.40
C PRO A 376 -7.62 2.59 18.45
N ARG A 377 -8.40 1.65 18.99
CA ARG A 377 -9.22 1.94 20.18
C ARG A 377 -8.26 2.43 21.27
N ARG A 378 -8.37 3.68 21.70
CA ARG A 378 -7.72 4.16 22.92
C ARG A 378 -8.17 3.23 24.04
N ARG A 379 -7.25 2.47 24.63
CA ARG A 379 -7.51 1.84 25.91
C ARG A 379 -7.89 2.97 26.87
N PRO A 380 -8.99 2.84 27.65
CA PRO A 380 -9.26 3.80 28.72
C PRO A 380 -7.99 3.88 29.58
N ALA A 381 -7.48 5.10 29.79
CA ALA A 381 -6.46 5.36 30.80
C ALA A 381 -7.15 5.13 32.15
N GLY A 382 -6.95 3.95 32.77
CA GLY A 382 -7.61 3.67 34.04
C GLY A 382 -7.79 2.20 34.41
N ALA A 383 -6.92 1.30 33.93
CA ALA A 383 -6.77 -0.01 34.55
C ALA A 383 -5.31 -0.13 35.03
N LEU A 384 -5.04 0.48 36.19
CA LEU A 384 -3.90 0.08 37.01
C LEU A 384 -4.08 -1.41 37.35
N PRO A 385 -3.06 -2.27 37.23
CA PRO A 385 -3.14 -3.63 37.74
C PRO A 385 -3.44 -3.52 39.24
N GLY A 386 -4.55 -4.16 39.67
CA GLY A 386 -4.92 -4.17 41.07
C GLY A 386 -3.76 -4.61 41.94
N GLN A 387 -3.39 -3.73 42.85
CA GLN A 387 -2.66 -4.15 44.03
C GLN A 387 -3.57 -5.14 44.76
N GLY A 388 -3.26 -6.42 44.64
CA GLY A 388 -3.81 -7.47 45.46
C GLY A 388 -3.48 -7.15 46.92
N GLY A 389 -4.51 -6.73 47.68
CA GLY A 389 -4.41 -6.60 49.10
C GLY A 389 -4.13 -8.00 49.69
N HIS A 390 -2.94 -8.20 50.18
CA HIS A 390 -2.69 -9.20 51.22
C HIS A 390 -2.90 -8.51 52.55
N SER A 391 -4.08 -8.76 53.10
CA SER A 391 -4.35 -8.69 54.52
C SER A 391 -3.53 -9.78 55.18
N LEU A 392 -2.60 -9.43 56.05
CA LEU A 392 -2.02 -10.26 57.07
C LEU A 392 -2.25 -9.55 58.38
N ASP A 393 -3.29 -10.01 59.08
CA ASP A 393 -3.47 -9.81 60.51
C ASP A 393 -2.38 -10.57 61.28
N GLY A 394 -1.82 -9.87 62.27
CA GLY A 394 -1.33 -10.42 63.55
C GLY A 394 0.09 -10.97 63.58
N VAL A 395 0.96 -10.28 64.26
CA VAL A 395 1.58 -10.72 65.56
C VAL A 395 2.53 -9.62 66.09
N THR A 396 2.29 -9.29 67.33
CA THR A 396 3.02 -8.37 68.23
C THR A 396 4.43 -8.81 68.55
N ALA A 397 5.24 -7.79 68.92
CA ALA A 397 6.25 -7.73 69.98
C ALA A 397 7.71 -7.42 69.56
N GLY A 398 8.21 -6.35 70.09
CA GLY A 398 9.46 -6.34 70.85
C GLY A 398 10.65 -5.61 70.25
N HIS A 399 10.91 -4.40 70.77
CA HIS A 399 12.25 -3.79 71.07
C HIS A 399 13.42 -3.96 70.11
N GLU A 400 14.10 -2.90 69.62
CA GLU A 400 15.09 -2.12 70.33
C GLU A 400 15.64 -0.99 69.46
N VAL A 401 15.94 0.14 70.09
CA VAL A 401 16.54 1.36 69.56
C VAL A 401 18.04 1.18 69.44
N VAL A 402 18.66 1.49 68.32
CA VAL A 402 20.08 1.92 68.24
C VAL A 402 20.22 3.02 67.24
N GLU A 403 20.64 4.19 67.73
CA GLU A 403 21.10 5.36 66.99
C GLU A 403 22.39 5.05 66.24
N GLY A 404 22.55 5.60 65.06
CA GLY A 404 23.82 5.59 64.34
C GLY A 404 23.80 6.61 63.19
N GLY A 405 24.51 7.72 63.40
CA GLY A 405 24.57 8.91 62.58
C GLY A 405 25.29 8.70 61.22
N PRO A 406 25.22 9.71 60.32
CA PRO A 406 25.66 9.59 58.94
C PRO A 406 27.19 9.75 58.75
N PRO A 407 27.83 9.10 57.78
CA PRO A 407 29.20 9.36 57.40
C PRO A 407 29.32 10.46 56.35
N ALA A 408 30.39 11.26 56.51
CA ALA A 408 30.79 12.40 55.71
C ALA A 408 31.38 12.01 54.34
N PRO A 409 31.48 12.96 53.37
CA PRO A 409 31.96 12.72 52.03
C PRO A 409 33.49 12.71 51.93
N PRO A 410 34.15 11.95 51.06
CA PRO A 410 35.59 12.03 50.82
C PRO A 410 35.93 13.10 49.78
N GLY A 411 37.05 13.72 50.09
CA GLY A 411 37.60 14.90 49.49
C GLY A 411 38.20 14.73 48.11
N ARG A 412 38.39 15.90 47.52
CA ARG A 412 39.17 16.18 46.30
C ARG A 412 40.64 15.80 46.46
N ALA A 413 41.18 15.09 45.49
CA ALA A 413 42.61 15.08 45.23
C ALA A 413 42.92 15.71 43.86
N ARG A 414 43.71 16.75 43.87
CA ARG A 414 44.40 17.40 42.75
C ARG A 414 45.69 16.62 42.42
N SER A 415 46.14 16.77 41.20
CA SER A 415 47.55 16.86 40.76
C SER A 415 47.77 16.04 39.50
N SER A 416 48.13 16.63 38.46
CA SER A 416 49.31 17.24 37.84
C SER A 416 49.69 16.47 36.59
N ALA A 417 49.71 17.17 35.46
CA ALA A 417 50.53 16.85 34.29
C ALA A 417 52.03 17.00 34.65
N PRO A 418 53.05 16.59 33.85
CA PRO A 418 53.21 16.79 32.43
C PRO A 418 54.00 15.67 31.69
N ARG A 419 53.92 15.53 30.41
CA ARG A 419 54.86 15.73 29.29
C ARG A 419 54.31 15.11 28.01
#